data_d91fe06668c5ba9053900aaf339448de
#
_entry.id   d91fe06668c5ba9053900aaf339448de
#
_cell.length_a   1.000
_cell.length_b   1.000
_cell.length_c   1.000
_cell.angle_alpha   90.00
_cell.angle_beta   90.00
_cell.angle_gamma   90.00
#
_symmetry.space_group_name_H-M   'P 1'
#
loop_
_entity.id
_entity.type
_entity.pdbx_description
1 polymer ?
#
loop_
_entity_poly.entity_id
_entity_poly.type
_entity_poly.pdbx_seq_one_letter_code
_entity_poly.pdbx_strand_id
1 'polypeptide(L)'
;ILDLIPFAGVNNPIDFTGQVLNERKLLEESMRHVINEADYDSHILYLASLPISQFTKDISLEIFTSLRKQYPNELMILSLIGPPEARASYEALGYPCFEDHSLAVRAMAALRYFGEVFKKEETASPTVIGEKPVLTKGQKISEFEAKKIFSTAGMPITLETLAQTSDEAI
;
A
#
# COMPACT_ATOMS: atom_id res chain seq x y z
N ILE A 1 22.45 -8.57 16.34
CA ILE A 1 21.35 -8.15 17.26
C ILE A 1 21.54 -8.82 18.63
N LEU A 2 21.75 -10.14 18.72
CA LEU A 2 21.89 -10.85 20.01
C LEU A 2 23.05 -10.35 20.87
N ASP A 3 24.12 -9.83 20.29
CA ASP A 3 25.22 -9.20 21.03
C ASP A 3 24.79 -7.89 21.69
N LEU A 4 23.80 -7.21 21.10
CA LEU A 4 23.23 -5.95 21.62
C LEU A 4 22.07 -6.24 22.58
N ILE A 5 21.22 -7.17 22.23
CA ILE A 5 20.00 -7.54 22.97
C ILE A 5 19.93 -9.06 23.09
N PRO A 6 20.51 -9.64 24.17
CA PRO A 6 20.63 -11.10 24.31
C PRO A 6 19.30 -11.87 24.34
N PHE A 7 18.20 -11.20 24.68
CA PHE A 7 16.87 -11.80 24.76
C PHE A 7 15.97 -11.46 23.55
N ALA A 8 16.52 -10.83 22.50
CA ALA A 8 15.76 -10.53 21.29
C ALA A 8 15.32 -11.80 20.55
N GLY A 9 14.10 -11.76 20.02
CA GLY A 9 13.67 -12.71 19.01
C GLY A 9 14.21 -12.31 17.65
N VAL A 10 15.19 -13.04 17.11
CA VAL A 10 15.87 -12.68 15.84
C VAL A 10 15.25 -13.29 14.60
N ASN A 11 14.27 -14.17 14.76
CA ASN A 11 13.49 -14.69 13.64
C ASN A 11 12.36 -13.73 13.28
N ASN A 12 11.98 -13.67 12.01
CA ASN A 12 10.84 -12.85 11.58
C ASN A 12 9.50 -13.45 12.08
N PRO A 13 8.71 -12.74 12.88
CA PRO A 13 8.90 -11.35 13.30
C PRO A 13 10.03 -11.16 14.31
N ILE A 14 10.84 -10.10 14.12
CA ILE A 14 11.94 -9.76 15.02
C ILE A 14 11.37 -8.98 16.21
N ASP A 15 11.67 -9.42 17.43
CA ASP A 15 11.26 -8.74 18.67
C ASP A 15 12.48 -8.23 19.42
N PHE A 16 12.63 -6.91 19.46
CA PHE A 16 13.72 -6.25 20.20
C PHE A 16 13.49 -6.19 21.70
N THR A 17 12.35 -6.63 22.19
CA THR A 17 11.91 -6.52 23.58
C THR A 17 11.78 -5.06 24.09
N GLY A 18 11.27 -4.88 25.30
CA GLY A 18 11.22 -3.55 25.93
C GLY A 18 12.59 -2.94 26.27
N GLN A 19 13.67 -3.70 26.16
CA GLN A 19 15.02 -3.23 26.52
C GLN A 19 15.47 -2.05 25.63
N VAL A 20 15.08 -2.04 24.35
CA VAL A 20 15.39 -0.96 23.39
C VAL A 20 14.84 0.41 23.82
N LEU A 21 13.86 0.44 24.71
CA LEU A 21 13.25 1.68 25.20
C LEU A 21 14.14 2.39 26.23
N ASN A 22 15.06 1.67 26.86
CA ASN A 22 15.95 2.21 27.87
C ASN A 22 17.20 2.87 27.26
N GLU A 23 17.55 2.49 26.03
CA GLU A 23 18.75 2.97 25.36
C GLU A 23 18.46 3.38 23.91
N ARG A 24 18.41 4.67 23.65
CA ARG A 24 18.16 5.23 22.32
C ARG A 24 19.02 4.61 21.22
N LYS A 25 20.32 4.48 21.48
CA LYS A 25 21.26 3.92 20.48
C LYS A 25 20.93 2.47 20.14
N LEU A 26 20.46 1.71 21.12
CA LEU A 26 20.16 0.29 20.93
C LEU A 26 19.04 0.06 19.91
N LEU A 27 17.95 0.84 19.96
CA LEU A 27 16.89 0.76 18.96
C LEU A 27 17.39 1.14 17.56
N GLU A 28 18.11 2.25 17.46
CA GLU A 28 18.63 2.72 16.17
C GLU A 28 19.62 1.74 15.55
N GLU A 29 20.56 1.19 16.33
CA GLU A 29 21.55 0.20 15.87
C GLU A 29 20.88 -1.12 15.47
N SER A 30 19.92 -1.60 16.27
CA SER A 30 19.16 -2.81 15.93
C SER A 30 18.38 -2.67 14.62
N MET A 31 17.73 -1.53 14.41
CA MET A 31 17.05 -1.23 13.14
C MET A 31 18.01 -1.20 11.96
N ARG A 32 19.20 -0.60 12.13
CA ARG A 32 20.23 -0.59 11.07
C ARG A 32 20.69 -2.00 10.71
N HIS A 33 20.88 -2.86 11.69
CA HIS A 33 21.24 -4.27 11.43
C HIS A 33 20.16 -5.00 10.64
N VAL A 34 18.88 -4.80 10.99
CA VAL A 34 17.77 -5.41 10.23
C VAL A 34 17.74 -4.90 8.79
N ILE A 35 17.83 -3.58 8.59
CA ILE A 35 17.76 -3.00 7.25
C ILE A 35 18.96 -3.43 6.37
N ASN A 36 20.17 -3.49 6.95
CA ASN A 36 21.36 -3.76 6.16
C ASN A 36 21.68 -5.24 5.95
N GLU A 37 21.25 -6.11 6.86
CA GLU A 37 21.75 -7.50 6.92
C GLU A 37 20.65 -8.55 6.68
N ALA A 38 19.38 -8.19 6.82
CA ALA A 38 18.31 -9.17 6.77
C ALA A 38 17.76 -9.47 5.35
N ASP A 39 18.24 -8.78 4.31
CA ASP A 39 17.83 -8.97 2.91
C ASP A 39 16.31 -8.93 2.69
N TYR A 40 15.65 -7.97 3.34
CA TYR A 40 14.22 -7.70 3.17
C TYR A 40 13.99 -6.50 2.24
N ASP A 41 13.07 -6.63 1.30
CA ASP A 41 12.65 -5.53 0.40
C ASP A 41 11.81 -4.47 1.10
N SER A 42 11.28 -4.75 2.29
CA SER A 42 10.37 -3.87 3.00
C SER A 42 10.21 -4.27 4.47
N HIS A 43 9.82 -3.32 5.31
CA HIS A 43 9.73 -3.50 6.74
C HIS A 43 8.39 -3.01 7.29
N ILE A 44 7.74 -3.82 8.13
CA ILE A 44 6.61 -3.38 8.95
C ILE A 44 7.10 -3.28 10.39
N LEU A 45 6.96 -2.10 10.97
CA LEU A 45 7.47 -1.77 12.30
C LEU A 45 6.29 -1.53 13.24
N TYR A 46 6.13 -2.41 14.21
CA TYR A 46 5.08 -2.26 15.21
C TYR A 46 5.57 -1.44 16.39
N LEU A 47 5.13 -0.20 16.48
CA LEU A 47 5.53 0.75 17.52
C LEU A 47 4.59 0.77 18.73
N ALA A 48 3.44 0.13 18.62
CA ALA A 48 2.41 0.14 19.66
C ALA A 48 2.13 1.57 20.18
N SER A 49 2.33 1.81 21.49
CA SER A 49 2.10 3.10 22.14
C SER A 49 3.36 3.97 22.27
N LEU A 50 4.50 3.59 21.67
CA LEU A 50 5.74 4.37 21.72
C LEU A 50 5.53 5.84 21.32
N PRO A 51 4.76 6.15 20.25
CA PRO A 51 4.55 7.51 19.79
C PRO A 51 3.75 8.42 20.71
N ILE A 52 3.07 7.86 21.71
CA ILE A 52 2.21 8.64 22.64
C ILE A 52 2.71 8.62 24.07
N SER A 53 3.64 7.75 24.40
CA SER A 53 4.24 7.70 25.73
C SER A 53 5.08 8.96 25.97
N GLN A 54 4.84 9.62 27.09
CA GLN A 54 5.61 10.83 27.50
C GLN A 54 7.12 10.59 27.62
N PHE A 55 7.55 9.34 27.77
CA PHE A 55 8.96 8.96 27.92
C PHE A 55 9.63 8.63 26.59
N THR A 56 8.87 8.21 25.58
CA THR A 56 9.45 7.65 24.35
C THR A 56 9.07 8.40 23.06
N LYS A 57 8.01 9.24 23.09
CA LYS A 57 7.50 9.91 21.89
C LYS A 57 8.55 10.74 21.13
N ASP A 58 9.30 11.57 21.86
CA ASP A 58 10.29 12.47 21.25
C ASP A 58 11.50 11.67 20.75
N ILE A 59 11.97 10.71 21.56
CA ILE A 59 13.08 9.83 21.21
C ILE A 59 12.76 8.99 20.00
N SER A 60 11.57 8.39 19.94
CA SER A 60 11.17 7.58 18.81
C SER A 60 11.07 8.42 17.53
N LEU A 61 10.48 9.61 17.59
CA LEU A 61 10.38 10.50 16.42
C LEU A 61 11.77 10.93 15.91
N GLU A 62 12.71 11.21 16.81
CA GLU A 62 14.09 11.53 16.42
C GLU A 62 14.80 10.33 15.75
N ILE A 63 14.62 9.11 16.28
CA ILE A 63 15.20 7.89 15.69
C ILE A 63 14.63 7.68 14.31
N PHE A 64 13.32 7.76 14.13
CA PHE A 64 12.69 7.57 12.81
C PHE A 64 13.04 8.70 11.83
N THR A 65 13.28 9.92 12.32
CA THR A 65 13.82 11.01 11.49
C THR A 65 15.23 10.67 11.00
N SER A 66 16.08 10.14 11.87
CA SER A 66 17.44 9.69 11.52
C SER A 66 17.43 8.55 10.51
N LEU A 67 16.62 7.51 10.76
CA LEU A 67 16.48 6.36 9.88
C LEU A 67 15.99 6.75 8.48
N ARG A 68 14.98 7.63 8.38
CA ARG A 68 14.49 8.09 7.07
C ARG A 68 15.55 8.86 6.28
N LYS A 69 16.37 9.65 6.95
CA LYS A 69 17.49 10.35 6.29
C LYS A 69 18.56 9.39 5.76
N GLN A 70 18.83 8.32 6.50
CA GLN A 70 19.85 7.34 6.13
C GLN A 70 19.35 6.35 5.06
N TYR A 71 18.09 6.01 5.11
CA TYR A 71 17.44 5.03 4.24
C TYR A 71 16.22 5.64 3.51
N PRO A 72 16.44 6.63 2.62
CA PRO A 72 15.35 7.36 1.99
C PRO A 72 14.48 6.50 1.05
N ASN A 73 15.06 5.44 0.50
CA ASN A 73 14.40 4.56 -0.48
C ASN A 73 13.80 3.28 0.14
N GLU A 74 14.08 3.02 1.42
CA GLU A 74 13.55 1.84 2.09
C GLU A 74 12.05 1.98 2.35
N LEU A 75 11.29 0.95 1.99
CA LEU A 75 9.88 0.88 2.30
C LEU A 75 9.70 0.42 3.75
N MET A 76 9.47 1.39 4.61
CA MET A 76 9.16 1.16 6.02
C MET A 76 7.75 1.64 6.31
N ILE A 77 6.88 0.72 6.72
CA ILE A 77 5.49 0.99 7.12
C ILE A 77 5.40 0.90 8.65
N LEU A 78 4.78 1.89 9.27
CA LEU A 78 4.61 1.92 10.71
C LEU A 78 3.21 1.47 11.11
N SER A 79 3.13 0.60 12.11
CA SER A 79 1.89 0.29 12.81
C SER A 79 1.98 0.85 14.22
N LEU A 80 1.10 1.77 14.56
CA LEU A 80 1.15 2.50 15.82
C LEU A 80 -0.25 2.82 16.34
N ILE A 81 -0.36 2.84 17.67
CA ILE A 81 -1.59 3.21 18.37
C ILE A 81 -1.42 4.64 18.87
N GLY A 82 -2.37 5.51 18.55
CA GLY A 82 -2.33 6.89 19.02
C GLY A 82 -3.33 7.79 18.31
N PRO A 83 -3.46 9.03 18.78
CA PRO A 83 -4.32 10.02 18.14
C PRO A 83 -3.77 10.41 16.77
N PRO A 84 -4.60 11.00 15.88
CA PRO A 84 -4.20 11.38 14.53
C PRO A 84 -2.94 12.25 14.47
N GLU A 85 -2.72 13.11 15.46
CA GLU A 85 -1.57 14.02 15.51
C GLU A 85 -0.24 13.27 15.69
N ALA A 86 -0.25 12.20 16.51
CA ALA A 86 0.92 11.35 16.69
C ALA A 86 1.29 10.65 15.37
N ARG A 87 0.30 10.13 14.66
CA ARG A 87 0.48 9.51 13.34
C ARG A 87 1.00 10.52 12.32
N ALA A 88 0.37 11.70 12.25
CA ALA A 88 0.74 12.76 11.30
C ALA A 88 2.22 13.14 11.37
N SER A 89 2.83 13.08 12.56
CA SER A 89 4.25 13.37 12.74
C SER A 89 5.15 12.40 11.97
N TYR A 90 4.81 11.11 11.91
CA TYR A 90 5.56 10.10 11.15
C TYR A 90 5.21 10.14 9.66
N GLU A 91 3.95 10.40 9.31
CA GLU A 91 3.52 10.58 7.93
C GLU A 91 4.24 11.76 7.26
N ALA A 92 4.47 12.85 8.01
CA ALA A 92 5.28 14.00 7.55
C ALA A 92 6.74 13.64 7.26
N LEU A 93 7.28 12.57 7.85
CA LEU A 93 8.59 12.02 7.55
C LEU A 93 8.57 11.06 6.34
N GLY A 94 7.40 10.78 5.76
CA GLY A 94 7.25 9.88 4.63
C GLY A 94 7.06 8.39 5.02
N TYR A 95 6.61 8.11 6.24
CA TYR A 95 6.23 6.76 6.65
C TYR A 95 4.72 6.55 6.44
N PRO A 96 4.27 5.57 5.65
CA PRO A 96 2.89 5.12 5.70
C PRO A 96 2.55 4.58 7.10
N CYS A 97 1.46 5.04 7.71
CA CYS A 97 1.10 4.69 9.08
C CYS A 97 -0.29 4.03 9.15
N PHE A 98 -0.39 2.95 9.92
CA PHE A 98 -1.64 2.22 10.16
C PHE A 98 -1.82 1.97 11.66
N GLU A 99 -3.07 1.93 12.11
CA GLU A 99 -3.39 1.61 13.51
C GLU A 99 -3.27 0.10 13.78
N ASP A 100 -3.50 -0.71 12.75
CA ASP A 100 -3.46 -2.17 12.82
C ASP A 100 -2.41 -2.71 11.84
N HIS A 101 -1.52 -3.56 12.35
CA HIS A 101 -0.50 -4.22 11.54
C HIS A 101 -1.08 -5.12 10.44
N SER A 102 -2.30 -5.64 10.60
CA SER A 102 -2.98 -6.38 9.53
C SER A 102 -3.29 -5.48 8.32
N LEU A 103 -3.62 -4.19 8.56
CA LEU A 103 -3.80 -3.21 7.49
C LEU A 103 -2.49 -2.87 6.81
N ALA A 104 -1.40 -2.76 7.58
CA ALA A 104 -0.05 -2.57 7.04
C ALA A 104 0.35 -3.72 6.10
N VAL A 105 0.11 -4.98 6.51
CA VAL A 105 0.36 -6.17 5.69
C VAL A 105 -0.47 -6.15 4.40
N ARG A 106 -1.77 -5.80 4.48
CA ARG A 106 -2.64 -5.69 3.30
C ARG A 106 -2.16 -4.60 2.34
N ALA A 107 -1.75 -3.44 2.86
CA ALA A 107 -1.21 -2.35 2.04
C ALA A 107 0.07 -2.78 1.33
N MET A 108 0.99 -3.46 2.02
CA MET A 108 2.21 -4.00 1.42
C MET A 108 1.93 -5.05 0.35
N ALA A 109 0.98 -5.97 0.59
CA ALA A 109 0.54 -6.95 -0.38
C ALA A 109 -0.06 -6.30 -1.63
N ALA A 110 -0.84 -5.23 -1.47
CA ALA A 110 -1.38 -4.46 -2.58
C ALA A 110 -0.28 -3.77 -3.40
N LEU A 111 0.69 -3.13 -2.74
CA LEU A 111 1.84 -2.52 -3.42
C LEU A 111 2.62 -3.55 -4.25
N ARG A 112 2.88 -4.73 -3.69
CA ARG A 112 3.52 -5.83 -4.41
C ARG A 112 2.71 -6.23 -5.63
N TYR A 113 1.41 -6.45 -5.48
CA TYR A 113 0.51 -6.81 -6.58
C TYR A 113 0.56 -5.78 -7.72
N PHE A 114 0.43 -4.49 -7.39
CA PHE A 114 0.53 -3.43 -8.39
C PHE A 114 1.92 -3.39 -9.05
N GLY A 115 2.99 -3.55 -8.26
CA GLY A 115 4.35 -3.62 -8.79
C GLY A 115 4.55 -4.77 -9.79
N GLU A 116 3.97 -5.93 -9.52
CA GLU A 116 4.00 -7.08 -10.45
C GLU A 116 3.15 -6.83 -11.70
N VAL A 117 1.97 -6.19 -11.56
CA VAL A 117 1.10 -5.86 -12.69
C VAL A 117 1.76 -4.82 -13.61
N PHE A 118 2.37 -3.78 -13.05
CA PHE A 118 3.03 -2.74 -13.84
C PHE A 118 4.33 -3.20 -14.51
N LYS A 119 4.94 -4.29 -14.05
CA LYS A 119 6.10 -4.92 -14.70
C LYS A 119 5.71 -5.85 -15.86
N LYS A 120 4.43 -6.24 -15.95
CA LYS A 120 3.97 -7.03 -17.09
C LYS A 120 4.07 -6.16 -18.34
N GLU A 121 4.89 -6.57 -19.29
CA GLU A 121 4.86 -6.01 -20.64
C GLU A 121 3.42 -6.11 -21.17
N GLU A 122 2.96 -5.07 -21.85
CA GLU A 122 1.68 -5.11 -22.55
C GLU A 122 1.67 -6.35 -23.47
N THR A 123 1.07 -7.42 -22.98
CA THR A 123 0.78 -8.56 -23.85
C THR A 123 -0.12 -8.06 -24.96
N ALA A 124 0.25 -8.42 -26.17
CA ALA A 124 -0.34 -8.03 -27.45
C ALA A 124 -1.73 -7.38 -27.37
N SER A 125 -1.90 -6.27 -28.09
CA SER A 125 -3.19 -5.58 -28.21
C SER A 125 -4.34 -6.58 -28.27
N PRO A 126 -5.39 -6.42 -27.48
CA PRO A 126 -6.51 -7.37 -27.47
C PRO A 126 -7.00 -7.57 -28.90
N THR A 127 -7.15 -8.83 -29.29
CA THR A 127 -7.67 -9.18 -30.58
C THR A 127 -9.10 -8.63 -30.70
N VAL A 128 -9.31 -7.70 -31.61
CA VAL A 128 -10.66 -7.18 -31.91
C VAL A 128 -11.47 -8.32 -32.52
N ILE A 129 -12.52 -8.79 -31.85
CA ILE A 129 -13.34 -9.96 -32.24
C ILE A 129 -14.44 -9.56 -33.23
N GLY A 130 -14.57 -8.32 -33.60
CA GLY A 130 -15.59 -7.84 -34.52
C GLY A 130 -15.12 -6.65 -35.34
N GLU A 131 -16.05 -6.04 -36.06
CA GLU A 131 -15.75 -4.83 -36.81
C GLU A 131 -15.41 -3.67 -35.87
N LYS A 132 -14.36 -2.93 -36.23
CA LYS A 132 -13.98 -1.72 -35.42
C LYS A 132 -15.08 -0.66 -35.62
N PRO A 133 -15.72 -0.23 -34.54
CA PRO A 133 -16.71 0.84 -34.65
C PRO A 133 -16.04 2.14 -35.05
N VAL A 134 -16.64 2.83 -35.99
CA VAL A 134 -16.21 4.17 -36.43
C VAL A 134 -16.94 5.22 -35.58
N LEU A 135 -16.25 5.84 -34.68
CA LEU A 135 -16.78 6.92 -33.82
C LEU A 135 -16.26 8.27 -34.28
N THR A 136 -17.14 9.24 -34.37
CA THR A 136 -16.76 10.62 -34.70
C THR A 136 -16.43 11.39 -33.42
N LYS A 137 -15.31 12.11 -33.42
CA LYS A 137 -14.91 12.92 -32.26
C LYS A 137 -16.00 13.93 -31.88
N GLY A 138 -16.46 13.88 -30.61
CA GLY A 138 -17.52 14.76 -30.11
C GLY A 138 -18.95 14.26 -30.34
N GLN A 139 -19.14 13.10 -30.97
CA GLN A 139 -20.46 12.47 -31.10
C GLN A 139 -21.00 12.09 -29.73
N LYS A 140 -22.21 12.54 -29.40
CA LYS A 140 -22.96 12.06 -28.23
C LYS A 140 -23.67 10.77 -28.58
N ILE A 141 -23.45 9.72 -27.83
CA ILE A 141 -24.01 8.40 -28.03
C ILE A 141 -24.85 8.08 -26.80
N SER A 142 -26.08 7.61 -27.01
CA SER A 142 -26.91 7.09 -25.93
C SER A 142 -26.36 5.74 -25.42
N GLU A 143 -26.80 5.31 -24.23
CA GLU A 143 -26.41 4.00 -23.67
C GLU A 143 -26.81 2.85 -24.59
N PHE A 144 -28.04 2.89 -25.16
CA PHE A 144 -28.53 1.90 -26.11
C PHE A 144 -27.64 1.81 -27.35
N GLU A 145 -27.28 2.97 -27.95
CA GLU A 145 -26.37 3.01 -29.11
C GLU A 145 -24.98 2.49 -28.76
N ALA A 146 -24.45 2.84 -27.59
CA ALA A 146 -23.15 2.36 -27.12
C ALA A 146 -23.15 0.82 -26.95
N LYS A 147 -24.20 0.24 -26.37
CA LYS A 147 -24.33 -1.20 -26.22
C LYS A 147 -24.41 -1.89 -27.57
N LYS A 148 -25.12 -1.30 -28.55
CA LYS A 148 -25.18 -1.84 -29.92
C LYS A 148 -23.79 -1.87 -30.59
N ILE A 149 -22.99 -0.81 -30.36
CA ILE A 149 -21.60 -0.75 -30.85
C ILE A 149 -20.76 -1.86 -30.18
N PHE A 150 -20.87 -2.05 -28.89
CA PHE A 150 -20.15 -3.09 -28.14
C PHE A 150 -20.55 -4.51 -28.64
N SER A 151 -21.85 -4.73 -28.86
CA SER A 151 -22.34 -6.00 -29.42
C SER A 151 -21.74 -6.29 -30.79
N THR A 152 -21.68 -5.29 -31.69
CA THR A 152 -21.06 -5.41 -33.00
C THR A 152 -19.55 -5.73 -32.89
N ALA A 153 -18.88 -5.22 -31.88
CA ALA A 153 -17.49 -5.50 -31.58
C ALA A 153 -17.28 -6.88 -30.90
N GLY A 154 -18.34 -7.68 -30.73
CA GLY A 154 -18.27 -9.01 -30.12
C GLY A 154 -18.28 -9.04 -28.59
N MET A 155 -18.61 -7.94 -27.94
CA MET A 155 -18.73 -7.92 -26.48
C MET A 155 -20.11 -8.47 -26.06
N PRO A 156 -20.18 -9.33 -25.03
CA PRO A 156 -21.44 -9.78 -24.48
C PRO A 156 -22.16 -8.60 -23.81
N ILE A 157 -23.41 -8.36 -24.21
CA ILE A 157 -24.30 -7.37 -23.63
C ILE A 157 -25.57 -8.02 -23.13
N THR A 158 -26.30 -7.33 -22.25
CA THR A 158 -27.64 -7.75 -21.83
C THR A 158 -28.63 -7.59 -22.98
N LEU A 159 -29.61 -8.49 -23.04
CA LEU A 159 -30.75 -8.33 -23.97
C LEU A 159 -31.56 -7.13 -23.49
N GLU A 160 -31.78 -6.19 -24.40
CA GLU A 160 -32.57 -5.01 -24.14
C GLU A 160 -33.32 -4.56 -25.41
N THR A 161 -34.42 -3.85 -25.19
CA THR A 161 -35.22 -3.24 -26.26
C THR A 161 -35.50 -1.79 -25.88
N LEU A 162 -35.35 -0.88 -26.82
CA LEU A 162 -35.71 0.51 -26.61
C LEU A 162 -37.23 0.68 -26.83
N ALA A 163 -37.99 0.87 -25.79
CA ALA A 163 -39.39 1.23 -25.86
C ALA A 163 -39.55 2.71 -26.18
N GLN A 164 -40.41 3.03 -27.14
CA GLN A 164 -40.76 4.42 -27.52
C GLN A 164 -42.09 4.86 -26.94
N THR A 165 -42.93 3.91 -26.50
CA THR A 165 -44.23 4.14 -25.89
C THR A 165 -44.35 3.36 -24.60
N SER A 166 -45.33 3.76 -23.76
CA SER A 166 -45.63 3.03 -22.51
C SER A 166 -46.08 1.62 -22.75
N ASP A 167 -46.77 1.38 -23.86
CA ASP A 167 -47.32 0.05 -24.25
C ASP A 167 -46.21 -0.90 -24.73
N GLU A 168 -45.14 -0.37 -25.29
CA GLU A 168 -43.96 -1.17 -25.70
C GLU A 168 -43.07 -1.54 -24.50
N ALA A 169 -43.24 -0.87 -23.36
CA ALA A 169 -42.43 -1.10 -22.16
C ALA A 169 -43.06 -2.16 -21.23
N ILE A 170 -44.28 -2.64 -21.50
CA ILE A 170 -45.00 -3.66 -20.75
C ILE A 170 -44.77 -5.04 -21.44
#